data_9028403056fbc1cc55290f4f67e7b484
#
_entry.id   9028403056fbc1cc55290f4f67e7b484
#
_cell.length_a   1.000
_cell.length_b   1.000
_cell.length_c   1.000
_cell.angle_alpha   90.00
_cell.angle_beta   90.00
_cell.angle_gamma   90.00
#
_symmetry.space_group_name_H-M   'P 1'
#
loop_
_entity.id
_entity.type
_entity.pdbx_description
1 polymer ?
#
loop_
_entity_poly.entity_id
_entity_poly.type
_entity_poly.pdbx_seq_one_letter_code
_entity_poly.pdbx_strand_id
1 'polypeptide(L)'
;VTIILGILSAVAVPRYLGTVTKAEEAAEDAVIASIEAGLSNYAMEQIFSGGRKTWPDHPFDGLDTTPVGYDATDTDDADTDREWTFNTTTLKITHQRGDNTRWSWAYDKGVQTGDNAAIGSIGSRVAL
;
A
#
# COMPACT_ATOMS: atom_id res chain seq x y z
N VAL A 1 -26.93 21.49 -30.76
CA VAL A 1 -26.16 20.25 -30.56
C VAL A 1 -24.84 20.55 -29.88
N THR A 2 -24.07 21.53 -30.37
CA THR A 2 -22.78 21.92 -29.78
C THR A 2 -22.90 22.42 -28.33
N ILE A 3 -23.96 23.19 -28.04
CA ILE A 3 -24.21 23.70 -26.67
C ILE A 3 -24.52 22.55 -25.72
N ILE A 4 -25.32 21.56 -26.15
CA ILE A 4 -25.67 20.39 -25.33
C ILE A 4 -24.41 19.56 -25.01
N LEU A 5 -23.56 19.33 -26.00
CA LEU A 5 -22.30 18.60 -25.80
C LEU A 5 -21.36 19.35 -24.84
N GLY A 6 -21.28 20.67 -24.93
CA GLY A 6 -20.48 21.48 -24.00
C GLY A 6 -20.95 21.38 -22.56
N ILE A 7 -22.26 21.41 -22.33
CA ILE A 7 -22.85 21.27 -20.99
C ILE A 7 -22.57 19.88 -20.43
N LEU A 8 -22.77 18.82 -21.23
CA LEU A 8 -22.51 17.45 -20.81
C LEU A 8 -21.05 17.23 -20.46
N SER A 9 -20.13 17.77 -21.24
CA SER A 9 -18.69 17.70 -20.95
C SER A 9 -18.34 18.37 -19.63
N ALA A 10 -18.88 19.54 -19.36
CA ALA A 10 -18.64 20.28 -18.12
C ALA A 10 -19.16 19.57 -16.88
N VAL A 11 -20.26 18.81 -17.00
CA VAL A 11 -20.83 18.03 -15.89
C VAL A 11 -20.09 16.70 -15.71
N ALA A 12 -19.71 16.04 -16.81
CA ALA A 12 -19.08 14.72 -16.76
C ALA A 12 -17.67 14.73 -16.15
N VAL A 13 -16.87 15.76 -16.43
CA VAL A 13 -15.48 15.84 -15.95
C VAL A 13 -15.36 15.79 -14.43
N PRO A 14 -16.09 16.58 -13.61
CA PRO A 14 -16.00 16.48 -12.15
C PRO A 14 -16.40 15.10 -11.60
N ARG A 15 -17.43 14.47 -12.19
CA ARG A 15 -17.85 13.12 -11.80
C ARG A 15 -16.77 12.09 -12.11
N TYR A 16 -16.15 12.22 -13.28
CA TYR A 16 -15.08 11.32 -13.69
C TYR A 16 -13.89 11.39 -12.72
N LEU A 17 -13.46 12.60 -12.34
CA LEU A 17 -12.36 12.78 -11.39
C LEU A 17 -12.68 12.16 -10.02
N GLY A 18 -13.89 12.36 -9.51
CA GLY A 18 -14.31 11.74 -8.25
C GLY A 18 -14.33 10.23 -8.33
N THR A 19 -14.77 9.67 -9.45
CA THR A 19 -14.79 8.22 -9.68
C THR A 19 -13.36 7.66 -9.75
N VAL A 20 -12.45 8.34 -10.42
CA VAL A 20 -11.04 7.92 -10.50
C VAL A 20 -10.40 7.92 -9.13
N THR A 21 -10.63 8.93 -8.29
CA THR A 21 -10.10 8.97 -6.93
C THR A 21 -10.59 7.79 -6.10
N LYS A 22 -11.88 7.48 -6.15
CA LYS A 22 -12.45 6.32 -5.45
C LYS A 22 -11.91 5.00 -5.96
N ALA A 23 -11.70 4.89 -7.28
CA ALA A 23 -11.10 3.70 -7.88
C ALA A 23 -9.65 3.51 -7.43
N GLU A 24 -8.88 4.58 -7.33
CA GLU A 24 -7.51 4.53 -6.80
C GLU A 24 -7.48 4.14 -5.33
N GLU A 25 -8.40 4.67 -4.52
CA GLU A 25 -8.55 4.25 -3.12
C GLU A 25 -8.85 2.77 -2.99
N ALA A 26 -9.80 2.26 -3.78
CA ALA A 26 -10.15 0.84 -3.76
C ALA A 26 -8.97 -0.03 -4.19
N ALA A 27 -8.21 0.39 -5.20
CA ALA A 27 -7.02 -0.31 -5.65
C ALA A 27 -5.94 -0.33 -4.55
N GLU A 28 -5.75 0.78 -3.85
CA GLU A 28 -4.83 0.85 -2.70
C GLU A 28 -5.26 -0.10 -1.59
N ASP A 29 -6.55 -0.11 -1.26
CA ASP A 29 -7.09 -1.01 -0.23
C ASP A 29 -6.86 -2.48 -0.60
N ALA A 30 -7.00 -2.83 -1.88
CA ALA A 30 -6.72 -4.18 -2.36
C ALA A 30 -5.23 -4.55 -2.23
N VAL A 31 -4.33 -3.61 -2.53
CA VAL A 31 -2.88 -3.83 -2.36
C VAL A 31 -2.54 -4.02 -0.89
N ILE A 32 -3.06 -3.19 -0.01
CA ILE A 32 -2.81 -3.31 1.44
C ILE A 32 -3.36 -4.63 1.98
N ALA A 33 -4.56 -5.04 1.55
CA ALA A 33 -5.11 -6.33 1.94
C ALA A 33 -4.24 -7.51 1.47
N SER A 34 -3.67 -7.42 0.27
CA SER A 34 -2.73 -8.41 -0.25
C SER A 34 -1.45 -8.47 0.57
N ILE A 35 -0.93 -7.31 0.98
CA ILE A 35 0.25 -7.24 1.84
C ILE A 35 -0.05 -7.88 3.20
N GLU A 36 -1.19 -7.58 3.80
CA GLU A 36 -1.61 -8.18 5.07
C GLU A 36 -1.73 -9.70 4.98
N ALA A 37 -2.32 -10.20 3.90
CA ALA A 37 -2.42 -11.64 3.65
C ALA A 37 -1.03 -12.26 3.47
N GLY A 38 -0.14 -11.61 2.73
CA GLY A 38 1.23 -12.05 2.55
C GLY A 38 2.02 -12.08 3.85
N LEU A 39 1.82 -11.10 4.72
CA LEU A 39 2.44 -11.07 6.04
C LEU A 39 1.96 -12.23 6.91
N SER A 40 0.66 -12.54 6.87
CA SER A 40 0.11 -13.69 7.60
C SER A 40 0.71 -15.00 7.11
N ASN A 41 0.83 -15.18 5.80
CA ASN A 41 1.44 -16.37 5.22
C ASN A 41 2.92 -16.47 5.59
N TYR A 42 3.65 -15.37 5.54
CA TYR A 42 5.04 -15.32 5.97
C TYR A 42 5.20 -15.77 7.43
N ALA A 43 4.35 -15.23 8.32
CA ALA A 43 4.38 -15.59 9.73
C ALA A 43 4.09 -17.09 9.95
N MET A 44 3.15 -17.65 9.19
CA MET A 44 2.86 -19.10 9.26
C MET A 44 4.04 -19.94 8.80
N GLU A 45 4.71 -19.55 7.72
CA GLU A 45 5.91 -20.24 7.25
C GLU A 45 7.03 -20.19 8.30
N GLN A 46 7.16 -19.09 9.02
CA GLN A 46 8.16 -18.96 10.09
C GLN A 46 7.88 -19.93 11.25
N ILE A 47 6.61 -20.24 11.55
CA ILE A 47 6.26 -21.27 12.53
C ILE A 47 6.81 -22.62 12.09
N PHE A 48 6.65 -22.98 10.82
CA PHE A 48 7.13 -24.27 10.32
C PHE A 48 8.65 -24.39 10.29
N SER A 49 9.36 -23.29 10.00
CA SER A 49 10.81 -23.30 9.90
C SER A 49 11.53 -23.02 11.23
N GLY A 50 10.96 -22.15 12.08
CA GLY A 50 11.59 -21.70 13.31
C GLY A 50 10.77 -21.91 14.58
N GLY A 51 9.56 -22.47 14.46
CA GLY A 51 8.67 -22.71 15.59
C GLY A 51 7.97 -21.49 16.15
N ARG A 52 8.13 -20.33 15.52
CA ARG A 52 7.62 -19.07 16.05
C ARG A 52 7.23 -18.11 14.94
N LYS A 53 6.15 -17.34 15.13
CA LYS A 53 5.75 -16.30 14.19
C LYS A 53 6.75 -15.14 14.21
N THR A 54 7.22 -14.75 13.04
CA THR A 54 7.99 -13.52 12.84
C THR A 54 7.49 -12.85 11.57
N TRP A 55 7.70 -11.55 11.47
CA TRP A 55 7.31 -10.76 10.31
C TRP A 55 8.54 -10.13 9.67
N PRO A 56 8.55 -9.91 8.36
CA PRO A 56 9.73 -9.39 7.68
C PRO A 56 9.99 -7.93 8.02
N ASP A 57 11.24 -7.50 7.86
CA ASP A 57 11.59 -6.09 7.98
C ASP A 57 10.92 -5.25 6.90
N HIS A 58 10.70 -5.83 5.74
CA HIS A 58 10.13 -5.19 4.57
C HIS A 58 8.78 -5.84 4.25
N PRO A 59 7.67 -5.08 4.33
CA PRO A 59 6.33 -5.68 4.21
C PRO A 59 6.03 -6.30 2.85
N PHE A 60 6.69 -5.86 1.79
CA PHE A 60 6.51 -6.44 0.45
C PHE A 60 7.16 -7.81 0.30
N ASP A 61 8.05 -8.21 1.21
CA ASP A 61 8.72 -9.51 1.15
C ASP A 61 7.76 -10.70 1.37
N GLY A 62 6.59 -10.44 1.94
CA GLY A 62 5.57 -11.47 2.11
C GLY A 62 4.74 -11.74 0.85
N LEU A 63 4.94 -10.99 -0.22
CA LEU A 63 4.16 -11.12 -1.45
C LEU A 63 4.86 -12.02 -2.46
N ASP A 64 4.12 -12.96 -3.05
CA ASP A 64 4.59 -13.74 -4.20
C ASP A 64 4.67 -12.87 -5.45
N THR A 65 3.70 -11.95 -5.60
CA THR A 65 3.65 -11.00 -6.71
C THR A 65 3.53 -9.59 -6.15
N THR A 66 4.47 -8.73 -6.49
CA THR A 66 4.45 -7.33 -6.05
C THR A 66 3.40 -6.53 -6.84
N PRO A 67 2.84 -5.46 -6.24
CA PRO A 67 1.89 -4.63 -6.96
C PRO A 67 2.55 -3.93 -8.16
N VAL A 68 1.72 -3.61 -9.15
CA VAL A 68 2.18 -2.81 -10.30
C VAL A 68 2.65 -1.45 -9.80
N GLY A 69 3.82 -1.03 -10.25
CA GLY A 69 4.42 0.24 -9.82
C GLY A 69 5.30 0.14 -8.59
N TYR A 70 5.43 -1.03 -7.98
CA TYR A 70 6.34 -1.20 -6.87
C TYR A 70 7.79 -1.09 -7.33
N ASP A 71 8.55 -0.18 -6.72
CA ASP A 71 9.97 0.01 -6.97
C ASP A 71 10.78 -0.45 -5.74
N ALA A 72 11.40 -1.62 -5.88
CA ALA A 72 12.20 -2.21 -4.81
C ALA A 72 13.52 -1.46 -4.59
N THR A 73 13.95 -0.64 -5.54
CA THR A 73 15.20 0.12 -5.44
C THR A 73 15.01 1.47 -4.77
N ASP A 74 13.78 1.97 -4.72
CA ASP A 74 13.44 3.22 -4.03
C ASP A 74 13.12 2.92 -2.57
N THR A 75 13.98 3.38 -1.67
CA THR A 75 13.84 3.16 -0.22
C THR A 75 13.29 4.38 0.51
N ASP A 76 12.91 5.41 -0.23
CA ASP A 76 12.28 6.63 0.29
C ASP A 76 10.78 6.64 -0.04
N ASP A 77 10.15 7.81 0.11
CA ASP A 77 8.75 7.98 -0.25
C ASP A 77 8.55 7.92 -1.76
N ALA A 78 7.39 7.42 -2.18
CA ALA A 78 7.01 7.43 -3.58
C ALA A 78 7.07 8.86 -4.15
N ASP A 79 7.70 9.02 -5.30
CA ASP A 79 7.90 10.32 -5.95
C ASP A 79 7.51 10.31 -7.44
N THR A 80 7.04 9.19 -7.94
CA THR A 80 6.56 9.00 -9.31
C THR A 80 5.11 8.55 -9.28
N ASP A 81 4.29 9.05 -10.20
CA ASP A 81 2.88 8.69 -10.27
C ASP A 81 2.70 7.16 -10.33
N ARG A 82 1.82 6.66 -9.50
CA ARG A 82 1.45 5.24 -9.38
C ARG A 82 2.54 4.34 -8.80
N GLU A 83 3.59 4.93 -8.25
CA GLU A 83 4.66 4.19 -7.59
C GLU A 83 4.24 3.74 -6.19
N TRP A 84 4.66 2.54 -5.84
CA TRP A 84 4.63 2.02 -4.48
C TRP A 84 6.05 1.88 -3.96
N THR A 85 6.29 2.35 -2.75
CA THR A 85 7.59 2.17 -2.08
C THR A 85 7.39 1.77 -0.64
N PHE A 86 8.45 1.26 -0.04
CA PHE A 86 8.55 1.16 1.41
C PHE A 86 9.71 2.05 1.88
N ASN A 87 9.39 3.08 2.66
CA ASN A 87 10.40 3.96 3.25
C ASN A 87 11.04 3.25 4.42
N THR A 88 12.30 2.88 4.28
CA THR A 88 13.04 2.11 5.28
C THR A 88 13.44 2.94 6.50
N THR A 89 13.38 4.26 6.41
CA THR A 89 13.66 5.17 7.52
C THR A 89 12.43 5.43 8.37
N THR A 90 11.30 5.75 7.73
CA THR A 90 10.05 6.06 8.44
C THR A 90 9.19 4.82 8.69
N LEU A 91 9.54 3.69 8.08
CA LEU A 91 8.82 2.42 8.15
C LEU A 91 7.37 2.54 7.66
N LYS A 92 7.19 3.26 6.58
CA LYS A 92 5.89 3.47 5.96
C LYS A 92 5.85 2.91 4.56
N ILE A 93 4.75 2.22 4.25
CA ILE A 93 4.39 1.90 2.88
C ILE A 93 3.84 3.18 2.27
N THR A 94 4.33 3.59 1.11
CA THR A 94 3.88 4.82 0.45
C THR A 94 3.41 4.55 -0.96
N HIS A 95 2.47 5.37 -1.41
CA HIS A 95 1.92 5.29 -2.76
C HIS A 95 1.62 6.70 -3.27
N GLN A 96 2.04 7.00 -4.48
CA GLN A 96 1.70 8.23 -5.16
C GLN A 96 0.63 7.94 -6.21
N ARG A 97 -0.49 8.66 -6.12
CA ARG A 97 -1.59 8.54 -7.09
C ARG A 97 -1.26 9.31 -8.36
N GLY A 98 -2.04 9.06 -9.40
CA GLY A 98 -1.88 9.74 -10.69
C GLY A 98 -2.16 11.24 -10.66
N ASP A 99 -2.74 11.76 -9.58
CA ASP A 99 -2.94 13.20 -9.36
C ASP A 99 -1.83 13.85 -8.53
N ASN A 100 -0.73 13.15 -8.32
CA ASN A 100 0.44 13.59 -7.54
C ASN A 100 0.20 13.65 -6.03
N THR A 101 -0.94 13.20 -5.52
CA THR A 101 -1.14 13.07 -4.08
C THR A 101 -0.47 11.79 -3.57
N ARG A 102 0.03 11.85 -2.35
CA ARG A 102 0.75 10.73 -1.73
C ARG A 102 0.08 10.30 -0.45
N TRP A 103 0.07 8.98 -0.23
CA TRP A 103 -0.57 8.36 0.91
C TRP A 103 0.37 7.33 1.52
N SER A 104 0.18 7.07 2.80
CA SER A 104 1.07 6.17 3.54
C SER A 104 0.31 5.31 4.53
N TRP A 105 0.92 4.17 4.86
CA TRP A 105 0.46 3.24 5.88
C TRP A 105 1.66 2.86 6.74
N ALA A 106 1.57 3.07 8.04
CA ALA A 106 2.65 2.69 8.95
C ALA A 106 2.73 1.17 9.04
N TYR A 107 3.94 0.63 8.94
CA TYR A 107 4.18 -0.79 9.14
C TYR A 107 4.92 -1.01 10.44
N ASP A 108 4.41 -1.90 11.27
CA ASP A 108 5.06 -2.32 12.51
C ASP A 108 5.22 -3.84 12.48
N LYS A 109 6.45 -4.31 12.34
CA LYS A 109 6.72 -5.75 12.40
C LYS A 109 6.65 -6.30 13.82
N GLY A 110 6.52 -5.43 14.82
CA GLY A 110 6.53 -5.81 16.22
C GLY A 110 7.92 -6.14 16.73
N VAL A 111 8.01 -6.33 18.02
CA VAL A 111 9.24 -6.74 18.70
C VAL A 111 9.00 -8.11 19.31
N GLN A 112 9.86 -9.06 18.96
CA GLN A 112 9.78 -10.41 19.50
C GLN A 112 10.77 -10.55 20.67
N THR A 113 10.24 -10.61 21.87
CA THR A 113 11.06 -10.74 23.09
C THR A 113 10.53 -11.88 23.95
N GLY A 114 11.44 -12.72 24.45
CA GLY A 114 11.07 -13.82 25.34
C GLY A 114 10.00 -14.73 24.73
N ASP A 115 8.89 -14.91 25.42
CA ASP A 115 7.77 -15.75 24.98
C ASP A 115 6.74 -15.00 24.14
N ASN A 116 6.90 -13.69 23.95
CA ASN A 116 5.97 -12.88 23.17
C ASN A 116 6.28 -13.00 21.69
N ALA A 117 5.23 -13.27 20.90
CA ALA A 117 5.36 -13.22 19.45
C ALA A 117 5.31 -11.77 18.96
N ALA A 118 6.14 -11.44 18.00
CA ALA A 118 6.01 -10.19 17.28
C ALA A 118 4.65 -10.14 16.57
N ILE A 119 4.06 -8.97 16.47
CA ILE A 119 2.76 -8.78 15.82
C ILE A 119 2.98 -7.80 14.65
N GLY A 120 2.91 -8.34 13.43
CA GLY A 120 2.97 -7.52 12.24
C GLY A 120 1.63 -6.82 12.02
N SER A 121 1.65 -5.52 11.88
CA SER A 121 0.44 -4.73 11.65
C SER A 121 0.69 -3.60 10.66
N ILE A 122 -0.37 -3.26 9.92
CA ILE A 122 -0.38 -2.11 9.02
C ILE A 122 -1.44 -1.15 9.53
N GLY A 123 -1.05 0.11 9.74
CA GLY A 123 -1.95 1.15 10.18
C GLY A 123 -2.92 1.60 9.09
N SER A 124 -3.77 2.57 9.43
CA SER A 124 -4.72 3.16 8.50
C SER A 124 -4.02 4.12 7.53
N ARG A 125 -4.71 4.42 6.42
CA ARG A 125 -4.25 5.39 5.41
C ARG A 125 -4.10 6.77 6.02
N VAL A 126 -2.96 7.40 5.77
CA VAL A 126 -2.65 8.76 6.21
C VAL A 126 -2.05 9.52 5.03
N ALA A 127 -2.43 10.77 4.85
CA ALA A 127 -1.81 11.63 3.85
C ALA A 127 -0.33 11.84 4.17
N LEU A 128 0.48 11.82 3.13
CA LEU A 128 1.92 11.98 3.26
C LEU A 128 2.35 13.43 2.96
#